data_3b087f6ce27c4eb4eac668be98d6509f
#
_entry.id   3b087f6ce27c4eb4eac668be98d6509f
#
_cell.length_a   1.000
_cell.length_b   1.000
_cell.length_c   1.000
_cell.angle_alpha   90.00
_cell.angle_beta   90.00
_cell.angle_gamma   90.00
#
_symmetry.space_group_name_H-M   'P 1'
#
loop_
_entity.id
_entity.type
_entity.pdbx_description
1 polymer ?
#
loop_
_entity_poly.entity_id
_entity_poly.type
_entity_poly.pdbx_seq_one_letter_code
_entity_poly.pdbx_strand_id
1 'polypeptide(L)'
;MFVTRLISGIILLIIAIFTMAEGGPCLAVTLLLISLVAYRELTKALLCAEEEHRLNGLEILGMIGVLGYYIAVFLQSDSVYLLMCIVGVFLAEMFCYVITFPKFKASQVMSAVFSFLYGPVMLSFVYLTRTLPEGIYTVWLILISSWGCDTCAYAVGKLIGKKKIFPVLSPHKSLEGCFGGVAGAALIGALYGYFMLTPIVPDRPIVPIMAFICAAGAVMSMVGDLAASAIKRNHNIKD
;
A
#
# COMPACT_ATOMS: atom_id res chain seq x y z
N MET A 1 0.66 26.01 6.11
CA MET A 1 0.94 24.82 5.27
C MET A 1 1.84 23.76 5.93
N PHE A 2 3.05 24.06 6.42
CA PHE A 2 3.92 23.06 7.06
C PHE A 2 3.30 22.46 8.35
N VAL A 3 2.85 23.31 9.27
CA VAL A 3 2.25 22.88 10.55
C VAL A 3 1.01 22.01 10.34
N THR A 4 0.16 22.34 9.39
CA THR A 4 -1.04 21.55 9.06
C THR A 4 -0.67 20.15 8.57
N ARG A 5 0.32 20.04 7.67
CA ARG A 5 0.83 18.74 7.17
C ARG A 5 1.48 17.92 8.28
N LEU A 6 2.20 18.58 9.20
CA LEU A 6 2.83 17.90 10.33
C LEU A 6 1.77 17.33 11.29
N ILE A 7 0.77 18.15 11.65
CA ILE A 7 -0.32 17.72 12.56
C ILE A 7 -1.10 16.56 11.92
N SER A 8 -1.49 16.65 10.64
CA SER A 8 -2.20 15.56 9.96
C SER A 8 -1.36 14.28 9.87
N GLY A 9 -0.05 14.40 9.63
CA GLY A 9 0.86 13.26 9.62
C GLY A 9 0.96 12.58 10.99
N ILE A 10 1.05 13.35 12.07
CA ILE A 10 1.08 12.81 13.45
C ILE A 10 -0.23 12.11 13.78
N ILE A 11 -1.38 12.70 13.43
CA ILE A 11 -2.70 12.09 13.67
C ILE A 11 -2.82 10.76 12.92
N LEU A 12 -2.45 10.73 11.63
CA LEU A 12 -2.47 9.51 10.84
C LEU A 12 -1.53 8.43 11.40
N LEU A 13 -0.37 8.84 11.89
CA LEU A 13 0.58 7.94 12.55
C LEU A 13 -0.03 7.31 13.82
N ILE A 14 -0.64 8.11 14.65
CA ILE A 14 -1.29 7.64 15.90
C ILE A 14 -2.43 6.67 15.57
N ILE A 15 -3.27 7.00 14.57
CA ILE A 15 -4.36 6.13 14.12
C ILE A 15 -3.78 4.79 13.59
N ALA A 16 -2.75 4.83 12.77
CA ALA A 16 -2.12 3.63 12.23
C ALA A 16 -1.55 2.73 13.35
N ILE A 17 -0.78 3.31 14.27
CA ILE A 17 -0.20 2.58 15.41
C ILE A 17 -1.31 1.97 16.28
N PHE A 18 -2.32 2.76 16.65
CA PHE A 18 -3.42 2.31 17.48
C PHE A 18 -4.20 1.16 16.82
N THR A 19 -4.61 1.32 15.57
CA THR A 19 -5.43 0.32 14.88
C THR A 19 -4.64 -0.96 14.57
N MET A 20 -3.34 -0.87 14.26
CA MET A 20 -2.48 -2.05 14.07
C MET A 20 -2.22 -2.79 15.39
N ALA A 21 -2.11 -2.08 16.51
CA ALA A 21 -1.94 -2.69 17.82
C ALA A 21 -3.22 -3.43 18.25
N GLU A 22 -4.39 -2.76 18.17
CA GLU A 22 -5.70 -3.36 18.48
C GLU A 22 -6.03 -4.53 17.53
N GLY A 23 -5.85 -4.35 16.23
CA GLY A 23 -6.20 -5.35 15.22
C GLY A 23 -7.72 -5.51 15.05
N GLY A 24 -8.16 -6.73 14.70
CA GLY A 24 -9.57 -7.12 14.63
C GLY A 24 -10.47 -6.16 13.84
N PRO A 25 -11.73 -5.91 14.31
CA PRO A 25 -12.67 -5.04 13.60
C PRO A 25 -12.18 -3.60 13.45
N CYS A 26 -11.43 -3.09 14.43
CA CYS A 26 -10.91 -1.72 14.41
C CYS A 26 -9.97 -1.50 13.22
N LEU A 27 -9.01 -2.41 13.02
CA LEU A 27 -8.10 -2.37 11.88
C LEU A 27 -8.85 -2.59 10.56
N ALA A 28 -9.77 -3.57 10.50
CA ALA A 28 -10.53 -3.88 9.30
C ALA A 28 -11.35 -2.68 8.80
N VAL A 29 -12.09 -2.03 9.68
CA VAL A 29 -12.91 -0.86 9.34
C VAL A 29 -12.03 0.31 8.93
N THR A 30 -10.93 0.55 9.62
CA THR A 30 -9.98 1.63 9.27
C THR A 30 -9.39 1.41 7.87
N LEU A 31 -8.93 0.20 7.58
CA LEU A 31 -8.37 -0.13 6.26
C LEU A 31 -9.45 -0.07 5.16
N LEU A 32 -10.68 -0.48 5.45
CA LEU A 32 -11.81 -0.35 4.52
C LEU A 32 -12.06 1.12 4.16
N LEU A 33 -12.14 2.01 5.16
CA LEU A 33 -12.36 3.44 4.92
C LEU A 33 -11.22 4.06 4.11
N ILE A 34 -9.97 3.76 4.46
CA ILE A 34 -8.81 4.22 3.70
C ILE A 34 -8.85 3.66 2.27
N SER A 35 -9.23 2.39 2.09
CA SER A 35 -9.32 1.76 0.78
C SER A 35 -10.39 2.36 -0.13
N LEU A 36 -11.55 2.73 0.42
CA LEU A 36 -12.60 3.41 -0.34
C LEU A 36 -12.13 4.79 -0.81
N VAL A 37 -11.47 5.54 0.07
CA VAL A 37 -10.89 6.84 -0.29
C VAL A 37 -9.77 6.66 -1.32
N ALA A 38 -8.86 5.71 -1.10
CA ALA A 38 -7.76 5.44 -2.02
C ALA A 38 -8.26 5.00 -3.41
N TYR A 39 -9.27 4.13 -3.45
CA TYR A 39 -9.92 3.73 -4.70
C TYR A 39 -10.48 4.94 -5.45
N ARG A 40 -11.24 5.80 -4.75
CA ARG A 40 -11.84 7.00 -5.34
C ARG A 40 -10.78 7.98 -5.87
N GLU A 41 -9.73 8.24 -5.10
CA GLU A 41 -8.66 9.13 -5.52
C GLU A 41 -7.86 8.55 -6.71
N LEU A 42 -7.63 7.24 -6.73
CA LEU A 42 -6.96 6.58 -7.85
C LEU A 42 -7.79 6.59 -9.13
N THR A 43 -9.09 6.27 -9.05
CA THR A 43 -9.97 6.33 -10.24
C THR A 43 -10.07 7.75 -10.79
N LYS A 44 -10.12 8.75 -9.91
CA LYS A 44 -10.09 10.16 -10.30
C LYS A 44 -8.75 10.53 -10.96
N ALA A 45 -7.63 10.15 -10.35
CA ALA A 45 -6.29 10.43 -10.87
C ALA A 45 -6.04 9.76 -12.23
N LEU A 46 -6.60 8.59 -12.47
CA LEU A 46 -6.49 7.83 -13.71
C LEU A 46 -7.58 8.16 -14.75
N LEU A 47 -8.35 9.22 -14.53
CA LEU A 47 -9.39 9.70 -15.43
C LEU A 47 -10.44 8.63 -15.78
N CYS A 48 -10.84 7.83 -14.79
CA CYS A 48 -11.90 6.83 -14.96
C CYS A 48 -13.26 7.50 -15.24
N ALA A 49 -13.51 8.69 -14.69
CA ALA A 49 -14.69 9.51 -14.95
C ALA A 49 -14.33 10.71 -15.84
N GLU A 50 -15.23 11.05 -16.77
CA GLU A 50 -15.08 12.25 -17.62
C GLU A 50 -15.41 13.54 -16.85
N GLU A 51 -16.33 13.47 -15.88
CA GLU A 51 -16.67 14.57 -15.00
C GLU A 51 -16.05 14.38 -13.60
N GLU A 52 -15.31 15.36 -13.14
CA GLU A 52 -14.51 15.29 -11.91
C GLU A 52 -15.33 15.07 -10.62
N HIS A 53 -16.62 15.42 -10.63
CA HIS A 53 -17.46 15.46 -9.44
C HIS A 53 -18.54 14.36 -9.36
N ARG A 54 -18.75 13.58 -10.42
CA ARG A 54 -19.78 12.54 -10.45
C ARG A 54 -19.15 11.15 -10.49
N LEU A 55 -19.63 10.26 -9.62
CA LEU A 55 -19.33 8.84 -9.69
C LEU A 55 -19.97 8.22 -10.92
N ASN A 56 -19.19 7.51 -11.70
CA ASN A 56 -19.73 6.73 -12.82
C ASN A 56 -20.08 5.30 -12.38
N GLY A 57 -20.74 4.54 -13.28
CA GLY A 57 -21.16 3.17 -12.98
C GLY A 57 -20.01 2.22 -12.65
N LEU A 58 -18.84 2.37 -13.28
CA LEU A 58 -17.65 1.57 -13.00
C LEU A 58 -17.11 1.86 -11.61
N GLU A 59 -17.02 3.14 -11.23
CA GLU A 59 -16.54 3.53 -9.90
C GLU A 59 -17.46 3.02 -8.78
N ILE A 60 -18.79 3.10 -8.98
CA ILE A 60 -19.76 2.57 -8.00
C ILE A 60 -19.60 1.05 -7.88
N LEU A 61 -19.48 0.35 -9.01
CA LEU A 61 -19.30 -1.09 -9.02
C LEU A 61 -18.00 -1.52 -8.33
N GLY A 62 -16.91 -0.83 -8.59
CA GLY A 62 -15.64 -1.07 -7.92
C GLY A 62 -15.70 -0.79 -6.41
N MET A 63 -16.40 0.28 -5.96
CA MET A 63 -16.62 0.53 -4.52
C MET A 63 -17.41 -0.61 -3.86
N ILE A 64 -18.46 -1.13 -4.53
CA ILE A 64 -19.18 -2.31 -4.05
C ILE A 64 -18.24 -3.52 -3.99
N GLY A 65 -17.37 -3.66 -4.99
CA GLY A 65 -16.31 -4.68 -5.01
C GLY A 65 -15.35 -4.56 -3.83
N VAL A 66 -14.93 -3.34 -3.48
CA VAL A 66 -14.10 -3.08 -2.28
C VAL A 66 -14.81 -3.52 -1.01
N LEU A 67 -16.10 -3.17 -0.85
CA LEU A 67 -16.89 -3.59 0.31
C LEU A 67 -16.98 -5.12 0.40
N GLY A 68 -17.36 -5.80 -0.70
CA GLY A 68 -17.46 -7.27 -0.75
C GLY A 68 -16.13 -7.96 -0.44
N TYR A 69 -15.03 -7.45 -1.02
CA TYR A 69 -13.69 -7.98 -0.77
C TYR A 69 -13.27 -7.82 0.70
N TYR A 70 -13.51 -6.66 1.33
CA TYR A 70 -13.18 -6.45 2.74
C TYR A 70 -14.05 -7.24 3.70
N ILE A 71 -15.30 -7.54 3.34
CA ILE A 71 -16.12 -8.49 4.10
C ILE A 71 -15.46 -9.87 4.06
N ALA A 72 -15.03 -10.37 2.89
CA ALA A 72 -14.33 -11.64 2.78
C ALA A 72 -12.99 -11.66 3.56
N VAL A 73 -12.23 -10.57 3.50
CA VAL A 73 -10.98 -10.39 4.29
C VAL A 73 -11.27 -10.43 5.78
N PHE A 74 -12.30 -9.72 6.25
CA PHE A 74 -12.67 -9.66 7.67
C PHE A 74 -13.16 -11.03 8.20
N LEU A 75 -13.92 -11.75 7.39
CA LEU A 75 -14.39 -13.11 7.72
C LEU A 75 -13.27 -14.16 7.68
N GLN A 76 -12.02 -13.73 7.39
CA GLN A 76 -10.85 -14.61 7.25
C GLN A 76 -11.09 -15.77 6.28
N SER A 77 -11.77 -15.47 5.18
CA SER A 77 -12.04 -16.43 4.13
C SER A 77 -10.74 -17.00 3.55
N ASP A 78 -10.78 -18.26 3.11
CA ASP A 78 -9.64 -18.89 2.45
C ASP A 78 -9.15 -18.05 1.25
N SER A 79 -7.86 -18.15 0.94
CA SER A 79 -7.24 -17.40 -0.17
C SER A 79 -7.95 -17.59 -1.50
N VAL A 80 -8.59 -18.74 -1.72
CA VAL A 80 -9.39 -19.02 -2.92
C VAL A 80 -10.59 -18.08 -3.02
N TYR A 81 -11.32 -17.85 -1.93
CA TYR A 81 -12.46 -16.93 -1.93
C TYR A 81 -12.04 -15.48 -2.13
N LEU A 82 -10.89 -15.08 -1.56
CA LEU A 82 -10.33 -13.75 -1.81
C LEU A 82 -9.99 -13.56 -3.29
N LEU A 83 -9.37 -14.57 -3.91
CA LEU A 83 -9.10 -14.56 -5.35
C LEU A 83 -10.40 -14.53 -6.17
N MET A 84 -11.41 -15.31 -5.79
CA MET A 84 -12.73 -15.28 -6.45
C MET A 84 -13.39 -13.91 -6.35
N CYS A 85 -13.27 -13.21 -5.23
CA CYS A 85 -13.73 -11.81 -5.10
C CYS A 85 -13.02 -10.89 -6.10
N ILE A 86 -11.69 -11.00 -6.21
CA ILE A 86 -10.92 -10.19 -7.16
C ILE A 86 -11.36 -10.46 -8.61
N VAL A 87 -11.45 -11.75 -8.98
CA VAL A 87 -11.92 -12.16 -10.31
C VAL A 87 -13.38 -11.73 -10.53
N GLY A 88 -14.22 -11.82 -9.50
CA GLY A 88 -15.61 -11.39 -9.55
C GLY A 88 -15.76 -9.90 -9.83
N VAL A 89 -14.97 -9.05 -9.18
CA VAL A 89 -14.95 -7.60 -9.44
C VAL A 89 -14.52 -7.32 -10.88
N PHE A 90 -13.43 -7.97 -11.34
CA PHE A 90 -12.97 -7.84 -12.72
C PHE A 90 -14.06 -8.22 -13.73
N LEU A 91 -14.70 -9.38 -13.55
CA LEU A 91 -15.77 -9.84 -14.45
C LEU A 91 -16.99 -8.91 -14.40
N ALA A 92 -17.36 -8.41 -13.24
CA ALA A 92 -18.47 -7.46 -13.08
C ALA A 92 -18.20 -6.15 -13.81
N GLU A 93 -16.98 -5.60 -13.74
CA GLU A 93 -16.59 -4.40 -14.48
C GLU A 93 -16.57 -4.64 -16.00
N MET A 94 -16.06 -5.80 -16.43
CA MET A 94 -16.12 -6.19 -17.86
C MET A 94 -17.55 -6.35 -18.35
N PHE A 95 -18.44 -6.95 -17.55
CA PHE A 95 -19.84 -7.08 -17.88
C PHE A 95 -20.55 -5.71 -17.97
N CYS A 96 -20.27 -4.82 -17.02
CA CYS A 96 -20.75 -3.44 -17.06
C CYS A 96 -20.30 -2.74 -18.34
N TYR A 97 -19.03 -2.89 -18.72
CA TYR A 97 -18.47 -2.34 -19.95
C TYR A 97 -19.22 -2.80 -21.20
N VAL A 98 -19.46 -4.12 -21.32
CA VAL A 98 -20.15 -4.69 -22.49
C VAL A 98 -21.59 -4.19 -22.60
N ILE A 99 -22.36 -4.20 -21.49
CA ILE A 99 -23.76 -3.75 -21.51
C ILE A 99 -23.92 -2.26 -21.78
N THR A 100 -22.97 -1.47 -21.31
CA THR A 100 -23.04 -0.02 -21.45
C THR A 100 -22.32 0.52 -22.69
N PHE A 101 -21.77 -0.34 -23.53
CA PHE A 101 -21.07 0.08 -24.75
C PHE A 101 -21.97 0.94 -25.66
N PRO A 102 -21.46 2.05 -26.24
CA PRO A 102 -20.08 2.59 -26.20
C PRO A 102 -19.83 3.66 -25.11
N LYS A 103 -20.60 3.70 -24.06
CA LYS A 103 -20.55 4.76 -23.01
C LYS A 103 -19.20 4.86 -22.33
N PHE A 104 -18.56 3.73 -22.03
CA PHE A 104 -17.24 3.70 -21.41
C PHE A 104 -16.15 3.31 -22.40
N LYS A 105 -14.94 3.83 -22.18
CA LYS A 105 -13.73 3.46 -22.91
C LYS A 105 -13.02 2.30 -22.19
N ALA A 106 -12.32 1.45 -22.94
CA ALA A 106 -11.53 0.36 -22.34
C ALA A 106 -10.50 0.86 -21.31
N SER A 107 -9.91 2.04 -21.53
CA SER A 107 -9.00 2.67 -20.58
C SER A 107 -9.64 2.97 -19.23
N GLN A 108 -10.91 3.33 -19.18
CA GLN A 108 -11.64 3.62 -17.94
C GLN A 108 -11.86 2.33 -17.13
N VAL A 109 -12.19 1.22 -17.80
CA VAL A 109 -12.31 -0.10 -17.14
C VAL A 109 -10.97 -0.55 -16.58
N MET A 110 -9.89 -0.42 -17.39
CA MET A 110 -8.54 -0.73 -16.90
C MET A 110 -8.14 0.13 -15.71
N SER A 111 -8.50 1.41 -15.70
CA SER A 111 -8.26 2.32 -14.58
C SER A 111 -9.01 1.89 -13.32
N ALA A 112 -10.28 1.45 -13.44
CA ALA A 112 -11.07 0.98 -12.31
C ALA A 112 -10.49 -0.31 -11.71
N VAL A 113 -10.20 -1.31 -12.56
CA VAL A 113 -9.56 -2.58 -12.13
C VAL A 113 -8.21 -2.33 -11.48
N PHE A 114 -7.36 -1.51 -12.12
CA PHE A 114 -6.05 -1.17 -11.57
C PHE A 114 -6.17 -0.48 -10.21
N SER A 115 -7.10 0.47 -10.07
CA SER A 115 -7.33 1.19 -8.81
C SER A 115 -7.78 0.24 -7.70
N PHE A 116 -8.62 -0.75 -8.01
CA PHE A 116 -9.05 -1.77 -7.07
C PHE A 116 -7.88 -2.64 -6.58
N LEU A 117 -7.02 -3.09 -7.50
CA LEU A 117 -5.87 -3.92 -7.15
C LEU A 117 -4.80 -3.13 -6.39
N TYR A 118 -4.44 -1.95 -6.89
CA TYR A 118 -3.32 -1.16 -6.35
C TYR A 118 -3.63 -0.52 -4.98
N GLY A 119 -4.85 -0.08 -4.75
CA GLY A 119 -5.24 0.49 -3.46
C GLY A 119 -5.79 -0.58 -2.51
N PRO A 120 -7.08 -0.93 -2.62
CA PRO A 120 -7.79 -1.81 -1.68
C PRO A 120 -7.13 -3.16 -1.46
N VAL A 121 -6.78 -3.89 -2.54
CA VAL A 121 -6.20 -5.24 -2.41
C VAL A 121 -4.83 -5.18 -1.75
N MET A 122 -3.96 -4.23 -2.15
CA MET A 122 -2.64 -4.11 -1.51
C MET A 122 -2.74 -3.69 -0.04
N LEU A 123 -3.65 -2.77 0.32
CA LEU A 123 -3.86 -2.38 1.71
C LEU A 123 -4.41 -3.51 2.58
N SER A 124 -5.19 -4.44 2.03
CA SER A 124 -5.73 -5.56 2.79
C SER A 124 -4.65 -6.48 3.36
N PHE A 125 -3.46 -6.53 2.76
CA PHE A 125 -2.35 -7.32 3.28
C PHE A 125 -1.88 -6.87 4.67
N VAL A 126 -2.15 -5.64 5.08
CA VAL A 126 -1.92 -5.20 6.46
C VAL A 126 -2.78 -6.00 7.43
N TYR A 127 -4.08 -6.15 7.12
CA TYR A 127 -4.99 -6.95 7.92
C TYR A 127 -4.62 -8.44 7.89
N LEU A 128 -4.38 -8.97 6.69
CA LEU A 128 -3.99 -10.38 6.52
C LEU A 128 -2.69 -10.72 7.27
N THR A 129 -1.70 -9.83 7.24
CA THR A 129 -0.47 -10.00 8.04
C THR A 129 -0.77 -9.96 9.53
N ARG A 130 -1.68 -9.07 9.98
CA ARG A 130 -2.05 -8.96 11.40
C ARG A 130 -2.78 -10.20 11.92
N THR A 131 -3.46 -10.95 11.05
CA THR A 131 -4.19 -12.19 11.42
C THR A 131 -3.33 -13.46 11.40
N LEU A 132 -2.08 -13.38 10.91
CA LEU A 132 -1.15 -14.50 10.96
C LEU A 132 -0.79 -14.88 12.42
N PRO A 133 -0.30 -16.11 12.66
CA PRO A 133 0.40 -16.41 13.90
C PRO A 133 1.49 -15.36 14.13
N GLU A 134 1.65 -14.89 15.36
CA GLU A 134 2.54 -13.79 15.75
C GLU A 134 2.30 -12.49 14.95
N GLY A 135 1.11 -12.33 14.32
CA GLY A 135 0.75 -11.17 13.49
C GLY A 135 0.82 -9.84 14.22
N ILE A 136 0.61 -9.85 15.54
CA ILE A 136 0.78 -8.65 16.39
C ILE A 136 2.22 -8.10 16.34
N TYR A 137 3.20 -8.95 16.09
CA TYR A 137 4.61 -8.56 15.97
C TYR A 137 5.01 -8.37 14.51
N THR A 138 4.53 -9.23 13.60
CA THR A 138 4.97 -9.20 12.20
C THR A 138 4.37 -8.06 11.38
N VAL A 139 3.21 -7.54 11.77
CA VAL A 139 2.58 -6.42 11.07
C VAL A 139 3.45 -5.14 11.07
N TRP A 140 4.27 -4.94 12.10
CA TRP A 140 5.17 -3.79 12.19
C TRP A 140 6.29 -3.80 11.15
N LEU A 141 6.62 -4.99 10.60
CA LEU A 141 7.61 -5.09 9.53
C LEU A 141 7.21 -4.32 8.28
N ILE A 142 5.90 -4.13 8.04
CA ILE A 142 5.39 -3.31 6.94
C ILE A 142 5.84 -1.86 7.11
N LEU A 143 5.70 -1.30 8.31
CA LEU A 143 6.14 0.07 8.61
C LEU A 143 7.68 0.19 8.62
N ILE A 144 8.39 -0.80 9.18
CA ILE A 144 9.84 -0.84 9.18
C ILE A 144 10.37 -0.87 7.74
N SER A 145 9.78 -1.70 6.89
CA SER A 145 10.16 -1.82 5.47
C SER A 145 9.92 -0.53 4.69
N SER A 146 8.84 0.18 4.96
CA SER A 146 8.48 1.41 4.24
C SER A 146 9.14 2.64 4.87
N TRP A 147 8.75 3.01 6.08
CA TRP A 147 9.22 4.23 6.74
C TRP A 147 10.67 4.14 7.20
N GLY A 148 11.10 2.97 7.66
CA GLY A 148 12.50 2.71 7.98
C GLY A 148 13.40 2.88 6.76
N CYS A 149 12.96 2.32 5.61
CA CYS A 149 13.64 2.50 4.33
C CYS A 149 13.71 3.96 3.92
N ASP A 150 12.60 4.70 3.93
CA ASP A 150 12.56 6.10 3.49
C ASP A 150 13.45 6.98 4.39
N THR A 151 13.41 6.75 5.70
CA THR A 151 14.25 7.51 6.66
C THR A 151 15.73 7.26 6.43
N CYS A 152 16.13 5.99 6.30
CA CYS A 152 17.52 5.62 6.05
C CYS A 152 17.98 6.07 4.66
N ALA A 153 17.12 5.93 3.63
CA ALA A 153 17.42 6.39 2.29
C ALA A 153 17.64 7.91 2.22
N TYR A 154 16.81 8.66 2.94
CA TYR A 154 16.97 10.11 3.06
C TYR A 154 18.27 10.47 3.77
N ALA A 155 18.55 9.85 4.91
CA ALA A 155 19.76 10.13 5.69
C ALA A 155 21.03 9.83 4.87
N VAL A 156 21.15 8.63 4.31
CA VAL A 156 22.30 8.22 3.49
C VAL A 156 22.38 9.04 2.22
N GLY A 157 21.26 9.27 1.54
CA GLY A 157 21.20 10.08 0.31
C GLY A 157 21.63 11.53 0.52
N LYS A 158 21.34 12.11 1.70
CA LYS A 158 21.79 13.46 2.07
C LYS A 158 23.27 13.52 2.42
N LEU A 159 23.80 12.49 3.07
CA LEU A 159 25.19 12.47 3.51
C LEU A 159 26.18 12.12 2.40
N ILE A 160 25.88 11.12 1.58
CA ILE A 160 26.81 10.57 0.60
C ILE A 160 26.22 10.41 -0.81
N GLY A 161 24.94 10.78 -1.03
CA GLY A 161 24.26 10.61 -2.32
C GLY A 161 24.87 11.48 -3.42
N LYS A 162 25.41 10.86 -4.45
CA LYS A 162 26.01 11.51 -5.62
C LYS A 162 25.26 11.23 -6.92
N LYS A 163 24.88 9.96 -7.15
CA LYS A 163 24.26 9.53 -8.41
C LYS A 163 22.72 9.55 -8.30
N LYS A 164 22.05 10.37 -9.12
CA LYS A 164 20.58 10.36 -9.23
C LYS A 164 20.15 9.20 -10.12
N ILE A 165 19.20 8.37 -9.64
CA ILE A 165 18.74 7.20 -10.38
C ILE A 165 17.60 7.57 -11.33
N PHE A 166 16.64 8.37 -10.84
CA PHE A 166 15.43 8.72 -11.57
C PHE A 166 15.23 10.24 -11.66
N PRO A 167 16.07 10.98 -12.44
CA PRO A 167 16.04 12.43 -12.46
C PRO A 167 14.68 13.02 -12.87
N VAL A 168 13.98 12.37 -13.79
CA VAL A 168 12.68 12.80 -14.30
C VAL A 168 11.55 12.46 -13.32
N LEU A 169 11.61 11.27 -12.72
CA LEU A 169 10.54 10.73 -11.89
C LEU A 169 10.62 11.22 -10.45
N SER A 170 11.81 11.12 -9.86
CA SER A 170 12.10 11.51 -8.49
C SER A 170 13.51 12.10 -8.37
N PRO A 171 13.69 13.42 -8.57
CA PRO A 171 15.01 14.06 -8.67
C PRO A 171 15.82 14.03 -7.36
N HIS A 172 15.16 13.74 -6.24
CA HIS A 172 15.83 13.68 -4.93
C HIS A 172 16.41 12.29 -4.60
N LYS A 173 15.97 11.21 -5.27
CA LYS A 173 16.44 9.85 -5.00
C LYS A 173 17.85 9.61 -5.60
N SER A 174 18.77 9.16 -4.76
CA SER A 174 20.15 8.78 -5.15
C SER A 174 20.34 7.26 -5.04
N LEU A 175 21.27 6.72 -5.80
CA LEU A 175 21.63 5.30 -5.78
C LEU A 175 22.12 4.88 -4.39
N GLU A 176 23.01 5.67 -3.82
CA GLU A 176 23.56 5.46 -2.49
C GLU A 176 22.46 5.48 -1.41
N GLY A 177 21.50 6.41 -1.57
CA GLY A 177 20.32 6.48 -0.71
C GLY A 177 19.45 5.23 -0.79
N CYS A 178 19.23 4.69 -2.01
CA CYS A 178 18.42 3.47 -2.16
C CYS A 178 19.10 2.26 -1.48
N PHE A 179 20.40 2.07 -1.68
CA PHE A 179 21.13 1.00 -0.97
C PHE A 179 21.13 1.22 0.54
N GLY A 180 21.32 2.47 1.00
CA GLY A 180 21.26 2.83 2.41
C GLY A 180 19.88 2.57 3.02
N GLY A 181 18.81 2.82 2.26
CA GLY A 181 17.43 2.51 2.66
C GLY A 181 17.19 1.02 2.87
N VAL A 182 17.59 0.19 1.90
CA VAL A 182 17.46 -1.27 2.01
C VAL A 182 18.29 -1.83 3.16
N ALA A 183 19.56 -1.43 3.25
CA ALA A 183 20.45 -1.88 4.32
C ALA A 183 19.95 -1.42 5.71
N GLY A 184 19.45 -0.17 5.80
CA GLY A 184 18.89 0.38 7.02
C GLY A 184 17.62 -0.35 7.46
N ALA A 185 16.68 -0.61 6.53
CA ALA A 185 15.48 -1.38 6.81
C ALA A 185 15.81 -2.82 7.25
N ALA A 186 16.78 -3.47 6.59
CA ALA A 186 17.27 -4.79 6.97
C ALA A 186 17.84 -4.80 8.39
N LEU A 187 18.66 -3.80 8.73
CA LEU A 187 19.26 -3.67 10.06
C LEU A 187 18.17 -3.44 11.13
N ILE A 188 17.24 -2.52 10.89
CA ILE A 188 16.14 -2.25 11.83
C ILE A 188 15.27 -3.51 11.99
N GLY A 189 14.97 -4.21 10.90
CA GLY A 189 14.24 -5.48 10.94
C GLY A 189 14.97 -6.57 11.70
N ALA A 190 16.31 -6.68 11.54
CA ALA A 190 17.14 -7.61 12.30
C ALA A 190 17.11 -7.32 13.81
N LEU A 191 17.27 -6.04 14.19
CA LEU A 191 17.20 -5.61 15.59
C LEU A 191 15.81 -5.85 16.17
N TYR A 192 14.76 -5.50 15.43
CA TYR A 192 13.38 -5.77 15.83
C TYR A 192 13.14 -7.27 16.05
N GLY A 193 13.58 -8.12 15.12
CA GLY A 193 13.49 -9.58 15.24
C GLY A 193 14.23 -10.11 16.45
N TYR A 194 15.44 -9.60 16.72
CA TYR A 194 16.24 -10.00 17.86
C TYR A 194 15.54 -9.68 19.19
N PHE A 195 15.04 -8.45 19.36
CA PHE A 195 14.47 -8.03 20.64
C PHE A 195 13.02 -8.49 20.84
N MET A 196 12.21 -8.57 19.78
CA MET A 196 10.76 -8.79 19.89
C MET A 196 10.34 -10.23 19.59
N LEU A 197 10.93 -10.87 18.56
CA LEU A 197 10.45 -12.18 18.12
C LEU A 197 11.33 -13.35 18.60
N THR A 198 12.64 -13.17 18.75
CA THR A 198 13.52 -14.25 19.22
C THR A 198 13.10 -14.81 20.58
N PRO A 199 12.63 -14.00 21.56
CA PRO A 199 12.14 -14.53 22.83
C PRO A 199 10.85 -15.36 22.71
N ILE A 200 10.08 -15.16 21.63
CA ILE A 200 8.77 -15.81 21.42
C ILE A 200 8.94 -17.10 20.61
N VAL A 201 9.84 -17.09 19.62
CA VAL A 201 10.09 -18.21 18.71
C VAL A 201 11.59 -18.53 18.67
N PRO A 202 12.18 -19.10 19.75
CA PRO A 202 13.62 -19.28 19.88
C PRO A 202 14.21 -20.31 18.91
N ASP A 203 13.39 -21.27 18.43
CA ASP A 203 13.85 -22.37 17.58
C ASP A 203 14.09 -22.00 16.11
N ARG A 204 13.82 -20.74 15.73
CA ARG A 204 13.98 -20.27 14.35
C ARG A 204 15.08 -19.21 14.25
N PRO A 205 15.76 -19.12 13.10
CA PRO A 205 16.74 -18.05 12.84
C PRO A 205 16.02 -16.73 12.52
N ILE A 206 15.33 -16.16 13.53
CA ILE A 206 14.44 -15.00 13.37
C ILE A 206 15.19 -13.78 12.82
N VAL A 207 16.39 -13.51 13.33
CA VAL A 207 17.14 -12.30 12.98
C VAL A 207 17.41 -12.19 11.46
N PRO A 208 18.01 -13.19 10.79
CA PRO A 208 18.22 -13.11 9.34
C PRO A 208 16.91 -13.15 8.55
N ILE A 209 15.87 -13.83 9.03
CA ILE A 209 14.57 -13.86 8.39
C ILE A 209 13.95 -12.45 8.37
N MET A 210 13.94 -11.76 9.51
CA MET A 210 13.37 -10.40 9.61
C MET A 210 14.20 -9.39 8.82
N ALA A 211 15.52 -9.52 8.82
CA ALA A 211 16.40 -8.72 7.99
C ALA A 211 16.06 -8.87 6.49
N PHE A 212 15.89 -10.12 6.03
CA PHE A 212 15.56 -10.40 4.64
C PHE A 212 14.16 -9.87 4.26
N ILE A 213 13.15 -10.10 5.11
CA ILE A 213 11.78 -9.60 4.89
C ILE A 213 11.79 -8.08 4.78
N CYS A 214 12.47 -7.38 5.70
CA CYS A 214 12.52 -5.91 5.66
C CYS A 214 13.33 -5.40 4.47
N ALA A 215 14.40 -6.07 4.05
CA ALA A 215 15.14 -5.72 2.84
C ALA A 215 14.28 -5.87 1.58
N ALA A 216 13.61 -7.01 1.42
CA ALA A 216 12.70 -7.25 0.30
C ALA A 216 11.52 -6.26 0.30
N GLY A 217 10.89 -6.04 1.46
CA GLY A 217 9.82 -5.07 1.64
C GLY A 217 10.25 -3.64 1.31
N ALA A 218 11.48 -3.25 1.67
CA ALA A 218 12.05 -1.95 1.34
C ALA A 218 12.19 -1.74 -0.17
N VAL A 219 12.65 -2.75 -0.91
CA VAL A 219 12.71 -2.71 -2.38
C VAL A 219 11.31 -2.53 -2.96
N MET A 220 10.34 -3.32 -2.51
CA MET A 220 8.95 -3.21 -2.98
C MET A 220 8.32 -1.85 -2.63
N SER A 221 8.60 -1.31 -1.43
CA SER A 221 8.15 0.03 -1.03
C SER A 221 8.71 1.12 -1.95
N MET A 222 10.00 1.05 -2.29
CA MET A 222 10.61 1.99 -3.24
C MET A 222 9.98 1.92 -4.64
N VAL A 223 9.67 0.72 -5.12
CA VAL A 223 8.99 0.52 -6.40
C VAL A 223 7.58 1.13 -6.35
N GLY A 224 6.83 0.90 -5.27
CA GLY A 224 5.50 1.47 -5.07
C GLY A 224 5.50 3.00 -5.06
N ASP A 225 6.44 3.63 -4.35
CA ASP A 225 6.58 5.09 -4.34
C ASP A 225 6.93 5.67 -5.72
N LEU A 226 7.80 4.98 -6.47
CA LEU A 226 8.12 5.36 -7.84
C LEU A 226 6.93 5.19 -8.78
N ALA A 227 6.15 4.12 -8.62
CA ALA A 227 4.93 3.89 -9.40
C ALA A 227 3.89 4.99 -9.15
N ALA A 228 3.64 5.35 -7.88
CA ALA A 228 2.76 6.46 -7.53
C ALA A 228 3.27 7.80 -8.11
N SER A 229 4.58 8.03 -8.08
CA SER A 229 5.20 9.21 -8.68
C SER A 229 5.03 9.22 -10.20
N ALA A 230 5.13 8.07 -10.88
CA ALA A 230 4.92 7.95 -12.32
C ALA A 230 3.47 8.27 -12.71
N ILE A 231 2.49 7.74 -11.96
CA ILE A 231 1.06 8.03 -12.17
C ILE A 231 0.81 9.54 -12.06
N LYS A 232 1.33 10.19 -11.02
CA LYS A 232 1.19 11.64 -10.84
C LYS A 232 1.78 12.43 -12.02
N ARG A 233 2.99 12.06 -12.48
CA ARG A 233 3.64 12.75 -13.61
C ARG A 233 2.89 12.56 -14.91
N ASN A 234 2.40 11.35 -15.21
CA ASN A 234 1.64 11.08 -16.43
C ASN A 234 0.32 11.86 -16.51
N HIS A 235 -0.29 12.18 -15.38
CA HIS A 235 -1.56 12.90 -15.33
C HIS A 235 -1.41 14.38 -14.91
N ASN A 236 -0.17 14.91 -14.89
CA ASN A 236 0.15 16.29 -14.48
C ASN A 236 -0.39 16.68 -13.09
N ILE A 237 -0.56 15.72 -12.22
CA ILE A 237 -0.99 15.93 -10.84
C ILE A 237 0.24 16.38 -10.04
N LYS A 238 0.21 17.60 -9.54
CA LYS A 238 1.14 18.07 -8.51
C LYS A 238 0.44 17.94 -7.18
N ASP A 239 1.08 17.31 -6.22
CA ASP A 239 0.70 17.06 -4.81
C ASP A 239 -0.62 17.64 -4.31
#